data_7f0ed122b8e2f268e53a4a314148b9ce
#
_entry.id   7f0ed122b8e2f268e53a4a314148b9ce
#
_cell.length_a   1.000
_cell.length_b   1.000
_cell.length_c   1.000
_cell.angle_alpha   90.00
_cell.angle_beta   90.00
_cell.angle_gamma   90.00
#
_symmetry.space_group_name_H-M   'P 1'
#
loop_
_entity.id
_entity.type
_entity.pdbx_description
1 polymer ?
#
loop_
_entity_poly.entity_id
_entity_poly.type
_entity_poly.pdbx_seq_one_letter_code
_entity_poly.pdbx_strand_id
1 'polypeptide(L)'
;MMQIYSAGVRYKQLDSDTIDVAEAIQCNRLSYYERTEPENDALPQIVQRISRLGFRDAMGSKAAEYKVENLTLIVTPDLVFEKDFVVNFYPVSTLPDSLLPGDMLYTNACLFALEREVGVVVYVTPDGQQTQFFVGKSNRMFEQVVRRARILSILLGERKTPVIEPSQYCLTCKYNDRCFPQQKDNSPQLLEDLFGLGKK
;
A
#
# COMPACT_ATOMS: atom_id res chain seq x y z
N MET A 1 -26.63 22.71 -5.19
CA MET A 1 -25.21 22.35 -5.50
C MET A 1 -24.58 21.90 -4.18
N MET A 2 -24.56 20.59 -3.94
CA MET A 2 -24.09 19.98 -2.71
C MET A 2 -22.57 19.97 -2.78
N GLN A 3 -21.90 20.83 -2.01
CA GLN A 3 -20.45 20.71 -1.81
C GLN A 3 -20.23 19.38 -1.05
N ILE A 4 -19.83 18.35 -1.78
CA ILE A 4 -19.26 17.17 -1.17
C ILE A 4 -17.91 17.63 -0.62
N TYR A 5 -17.89 17.97 0.66
CA TYR A 5 -16.65 18.08 1.38
C TYR A 5 -15.94 16.76 1.17
N SER A 6 -14.84 16.79 0.43
CA SER A 6 -13.89 15.71 0.46
C SER A 6 -13.55 15.52 1.93
N ALA A 7 -14.18 14.55 2.57
CA ALA A 7 -13.71 14.01 3.81
C ALA A 7 -12.37 13.35 3.45
N GLY A 8 -11.38 14.25 3.22
CA GLY A 8 -10.01 13.84 3.27
C GLY A 8 -9.89 13.21 4.64
N VAL A 9 -9.91 11.88 4.68
CA VAL A 9 -9.20 11.18 5.72
C VAL A 9 -7.78 11.66 5.48
N ARG A 10 -7.49 12.86 6.00
CA ARG A 10 -6.14 13.36 6.05
C ARG A 10 -5.42 12.26 6.80
N TYR A 11 -4.56 11.56 6.10
CA TYR A 11 -3.47 10.89 6.76
C TYR A 11 -3.03 11.89 7.82
N LYS A 12 -3.22 11.54 9.10
CA LYS A 12 -2.71 12.32 10.21
C LYS A 12 -1.32 12.69 9.73
N GLN A 13 -1.01 13.99 9.67
CA GLN A 13 0.24 14.44 9.07
C GLN A 13 1.35 13.83 9.92
N LEU A 14 1.77 12.63 9.52
CA LEU A 14 2.77 11.85 10.24
C LEU A 14 4.11 12.52 9.97
N ASP A 15 4.93 12.60 10.99
CA ASP A 15 6.31 13.05 10.84
C ASP A 15 7.08 12.10 9.89
N SER A 16 8.14 12.58 9.30
CA SER A 16 8.92 11.81 8.32
C SER A 16 9.51 10.51 8.89
N ASP A 17 9.68 10.41 10.20
CA ASP A 17 10.17 9.24 10.93
C ASP A 17 9.06 8.26 11.35
N THR A 18 7.81 8.60 11.09
CA THR A 18 6.64 7.76 11.39
C THR A 18 6.02 7.30 10.07
N ILE A 19 6.10 6.00 9.78
CA ILE A 19 5.68 5.40 8.50
C ILE A 19 4.60 4.35 8.74
N ASP A 20 3.45 4.50 8.07
CA ASP A 20 2.49 3.40 7.95
C ASP A 20 3.12 2.30 7.08
N VAL A 21 3.05 1.06 7.53
CA VAL A 21 3.62 -0.07 6.80
C VAL A 21 2.97 -0.22 5.41
N ALA A 22 1.69 0.13 5.26
CA ALA A 22 1.03 0.13 3.96
C ALA A 22 1.71 1.09 2.96
N GLU A 23 2.24 2.22 3.43
CA GLU A 23 3.02 3.14 2.59
C GLU A 23 4.40 2.57 2.22
N ALA A 24 5.05 1.88 3.16
CA ALA A 24 6.38 1.31 2.92
C ALA A 24 6.36 0.15 1.91
N ILE A 25 5.28 -0.64 1.86
CA ILE A 25 5.19 -1.80 0.98
C ILE A 25 4.71 -1.48 -0.44
N GLN A 26 4.08 -0.34 -0.65
CA GLN A 26 3.67 0.11 -1.98
C GLN A 26 4.82 0.86 -2.71
N CYS A 27 4.56 1.44 -3.87
CA CYS A 27 5.54 2.25 -4.59
C CYS A 27 5.97 3.46 -3.74
N ASN A 28 7.26 3.62 -3.45
CA ASN A 28 7.78 4.72 -2.65
C ASN A 28 7.42 6.09 -3.22
N ARG A 29 7.37 6.21 -4.55
CA ARG A 29 7.01 7.47 -5.22
C ARG A 29 5.53 7.82 -5.04
N LEU A 30 4.65 6.81 -5.07
CA LEU A 30 3.24 6.96 -4.74
C LEU A 30 3.09 7.47 -3.30
N SER A 31 3.73 6.81 -2.34
CA SER A 31 3.67 7.19 -0.92
C SER A 31 4.23 8.57 -0.66
N TYR A 32 5.31 8.94 -1.35
CA TYR A 32 5.89 10.28 -1.26
C TYR A 32 4.90 11.35 -1.74
N TYR A 33 4.28 11.18 -2.91
CA TYR A 33 3.32 12.15 -3.42
C TYR A 33 2.04 12.22 -2.58
N GLU A 34 1.56 11.08 -2.07
CA GLU A 34 0.41 11.06 -1.14
C GLU A 34 0.65 11.92 0.10
N ARG A 35 1.88 12.00 0.58
CA ARG A 35 2.23 12.83 1.75
C ARG A 35 2.57 14.27 1.41
N THR A 36 3.22 14.52 0.29
CA THR A 36 3.76 15.84 -0.04
C THR A 36 2.83 16.66 -0.93
N GLU A 37 2.18 16.01 -1.88
CA GLU A 37 1.36 16.64 -2.91
C GLU A 37 0.17 15.75 -3.29
N PRO A 38 -0.75 15.50 -2.34
CA PRO A 38 -1.85 14.56 -2.56
C PRO A 38 -2.79 15.04 -3.67
N GLU A 39 -3.08 14.14 -4.61
CA GLU A 39 -4.14 14.32 -5.59
C GLU A 39 -5.46 13.74 -5.09
N ASN A 40 -6.56 14.26 -5.63
CA ASN A 40 -7.88 13.74 -5.29
C ASN A 40 -8.02 12.28 -5.78
N ASP A 41 -8.56 11.45 -4.91
CA ASP A 41 -8.91 10.09 -5.27
C ASP A 41 -10.13 10.07 -6.22
N ALA A 42 -10.15 9.15 -7.15
CA ALA A 42 -11.35 8.86 -7.93
C ALA A 42 -12.42 8.22 -7.03
N LEU A 43 -13.69 8.34 -7.42
CA LEU A 43 -14.82 7.85 -6.62
C LEU A 43 -14.68 6.38 -6.17
N PRO A 44 -14.24 5.42 -7.01
CA PRO A 44 -14.05 4.04 -6.56
C PRO A 44 -13.03 3.90 -5.43
N GLN A 45 -11.94 4.65 -5.47
CA GLN A 45 -10.90 4.65 -4.42
C GLN A 45 -11.43 5.24 -3.11
N ILE A 46 -12.24 6.30 -3.18
CA ILE A 46 -12.91 6.89 -2.02
C ILE A 46 -13.84 5.86 -1.37
N VAL A 47 -14.68 5.19 -2.17
CA VAL A 47 -15.61 4.16 -1.67
C VAL A 47 -14.86 3.01 -1.01
N GLN A 48 -13.80 2.51 -1.66
CA GLN A 48 -12.97 1.43 -1.09
C GLN A 48 -12.34 1.84 0.25
N ARG A 49 -11.85 3.08 0.34
CA ARG A 49 -11.24 3.61 1.58
C ARG A 49 -12.27 3.72 2.70
N ILE A 50 -13.46 4.27 2.42
CA ILE A 50 -14.53 4.41 3.41
C ILE A 50 -15.00 3.01 3.87
N SER A 51 -15.18 2.07 2.94
CA SER A 51 -15.58 0.71 3.27
C SER A 51 -14.55 0.02 4.17
N ARG A 52 -13.25 0.19 3.90
CA ARG A 52 -12.19 -0.38 4.74
C ARG A 52 -12.15 0.25 6.13
N LEU A 53 -12.33 1.56 6.23
CA LEU A 53 -12.39 2.26 7.53
C LEU A 53 -13.60 1.81 8.33
N GLY A 54 -14.78 1.77 7.72
CA GLY A 54 -16.01 1.29 8.38
C GLY A 54 -15.91 -0.18 8.83
N PHE A 55 -15.29 -1.02 8.01
CA PHE A 55 -15.02 -2.41 8.38
C PHE A 55 -14.09 -2.50 9.60
N ARG A 56 -12.97 -1.78 9.59
CA ARG A 56 -12.02 -1.75 10.71
C ARG A 56 -12.65 -1.22 12.00
N ASP A 57 -13.44 -0.16 11.89
CA ASP A 57 -14.17 0.41 13.02
C ASP A 57 -15.16 -0.61 13.61
N ALA A 58 -15.94 -1.25 12.76
CA ALA A 58 -16.90 -2.30 13.17
C ALA A 58 -16.21 -3.51 13.83
N MET A 59 -14.98 -3.83 13.40
CA MET A 59 -14.20 -4.95 13.96
C MET A 59 -13.40 -4.54 15.20
N GLY A 60 -13.44 -3.26 15.61
CA GLY A 60 -12.67 -2.77 16.74
C GLY A 60 -11.17 -2.76 16.52
N SER A 61 -10.73 -2.64 15.25
CA SER A 61 -9.32 -2.60 14.86
C SER A 61 -8.59 -1.44 15.52
N LYS A 62 -7.40 -1.71 16.04
CA LYS A 62 -6.54 -0.69 16.66
C LYS A 62 -5.19 -0.65 15.97
N ALA A 63 -4.67 0.57 15.81
CA ALA A 63 -3.31 0.76 15.35
C ALA A 63 -2.32 0.27 16.42
N ALA A 64 -1.26 -0.38 15.98
CA ALA A 64 -0.12 -0.74 16.79
C ALA A 64 1.15 -0.10 16.23
N GLU A 65 2.05 0.29 17.12
CA GLU A 65 3.31 0.91 16.79
C GLU A 65 4.48 -0.03 17.09
N TYR A 66 5.46 -0.03 16.21
CA TYR A 66 6.73 -0.74 16.42
C TYR A 66 7.90 0.21 16.17
N LYS A 67 8.75 0.39 17.18
CA LYS A 67 9.89 1.29 17.08
C LYS A 67 11.16 0.54 16.71
N VAL A 68 11.83 1.03 15.67
CA VAL A 68 13.12 0.54 15.21
C VAL A 68 14.08 1.71 15.10
N GLU A 69 15.02 1.82 16.05
CA GLU A 69 15.89 2.99 16.15
C GLU A 69 15.09 4.30 16.29
N ASN A 70 15.25 5.22 15.32
CA ASN A 70 14.51 6.47 15.21
C ASN A 70 13.29 6.41 14.26
N LEU A 71 12.92 5.21 13.79
CA LEU A 71 11.78 5.00 12.92
C LEU A 71 10.63 4.38 13.71
N THR A 72 9.42 4.92 13.57
CA THR A 72 8.18 4.35 14.09
C THR A 72 7.37 3.76 12.93
N LEU A 73 7.12 2.45 12.97
CA LEU A 73 6.23 1.77 12.04
C LEU A 73 4.84 1.67 12.64
N ILE A 74 3.82 2.01 11.85
CA ILE A 74 2.41 1.88 12.24
C ILE A 74 1.77 0.76 11.41
N VAL A 75 1.05 -0.13 12.06
CA VAL A 75 0.20 -1.13 11.44
C VAL A 75 -1.21 -1.05 12.01
N THR A 76 -2.22 -1.37 11.21
CA THR A 76 -3.60 -1.48 11.65
C THR A 76 -4.17 -2.79 11.12
N PRO A 77 -3.99 -3.90 11.83
CA PRO A 77 -4.57 -5.18 11.44
C PRO A 77 -6.09 -5.10 11.48
N ASP A 78 -6.76 -5.90 10.68
CA ASP A 78 -8.23 -5.88 10.64
C ASP A 78 -8.84 -6.62 11.85
N LEU A 79 -8.23 -7.73 12.27
CA LEU A 79 -8.60 -8.47 13.47
C LEU A 79 -7.38 -8.98 14.22
N VAL A 80 -7.48 -9.01 15.53
CA VAL A 80 -6.49 -9.63 16.41
C VAL A 80 -7.22 -10.57 17.35
N PHE A 81 -6.89 -11.85 17.28
CA PHE A 81 -7.42 -12.85 18.19
C PHE A 81 -6.47 -12.99 19.39
N GLU A 82 -6.91 -12.48 20.51
CA GLU A 82 -6.18 -12.42 21.81
C GLU A 82 -4.66 -12.63 21.72
N LYS A 83 -4.19 -13.88 21.94
CA LYS A 83 -2.77 -14.21 21.88
C LYS A 83 -2.35 -15.06 20.67
N ASP A 84 -3.32 -15.44 19.83
CA ASP A 84 -3.09 -16.48 18.84
C ASP A 84 -2.61 -15.95 17.48
N PHE A 85 -3.43 -15.19 16.78
CA PHE A 85 -3.11 -14.78 15.41
C PHE A 85 -3.73 -13.45 15.01
N VAL A 86 -3.23 -12.92 13.92
CA VAL A 86 -3.70 -11.68 13.27
C VAL A 86 -4.40 -12.05 11.97
N VAL A 87 -5.50 -11.38 11.65
CA VAL A 87 -6.18 -11.55 10.37
C VAL A 87 -6.25 -10.22 9.62
N ASN A 88 -5.93 -10.26 8.34
CA ASN A 88 -6.12 -9.16 7.41
C ASN A 88 -7.01 -9.59 6.24
N PHE A 89 -8.04 -8.80 5.94
CA PHE A 89 -9.00 -9.04 4.88
C PHE A 89 -8.70 -8.13 3.67
N TYR A 90 -8.74 -8.73 2.48
CA TYR A 90 -8.52 -8.00 1.23
C TYR A 90 -9.67 -8.28 0.26
N PRO A 91 -10.50 -7.26 -0.03
CA PRO A 91 -11.49 -7.38 -1.09
C PRO A 91 -10.78 -7.42 -2.45
N VAL A 92 -11.13 -8.40 -3.27
CA VAL A 92 -10.56 -8.61 -4.60
C VAL A 92 -11.68 -8.91 -5.61
N SER A 93 -11.46 -8.56 -6.87
CA SER A 93 -12.40 -8.91 -7.95
C SER A 93 -12.30 -10.38 -8.36
N THR A 94 -11.12 -10.97 -8.21
CA THR A 94 -10.82 -12.37 -8.53
C THR A 94 -9.87 -12.91 -7.46
N LEU A 95 -10.13 -14.13 -7.00
CA LEU A 95 -9.29 -14.77 -5.99
C LEU A 95 -7.89 -15.05 -6.58
N PRO A 96 -6.81 -14.66 -5.87
CA PRO A 96 -5.46 -14.98 -6.32
C PRO A 96 -5.12 -16.45 -6.03
N ASP A 97 -4.35 -17.06 -6.93
CA ASP A 97 -3.84 -18.43 -6.75
C ASP A 97 -2.76 -18.54 -5.68
N SER A 98 -2.15 -17.42 -5.32
CA SER A 98 -1.09 -17.34 -4.33
C SER A 98 -1.16 -16.04 -3.54
N LEU A 99 -0.56 -16.06 -2.35
CA LEU A 99 -0.45 -14.88 -1.49
C LEU A 99 0.32 -13.75 -2.18
N LEU A 100 -0.28 -12.57 -2.24
CA LEU A 100 0.34 -11.39 -2.84
C LEU A 100 1.50 -10.88 -1.96
N PRO A 101 2.67 -10.56 -2.55
CA PRO A 101 3.86 -10.17 -1.79
C PRO A 101 3.65 -8.98 -0.84
N GLY A 102 2.87 -7.97 -1.25
CA GLY A 102 2.56 -6.82 -0.41
C GLY A 102 1.76 -7.22 0.84
N ASP A 103 0.72 -8.04 0.67
CA ASP A 103 -0.15 -8.47 1.77
C ASP A 103 0.60 -9.38 2.74
N MET A 104 1.52 -10.20 2.23
CA MET A 104 2.43 -11.01 3.03
C MET A 104 3.35 -10.14 3.89
N LEU A 105 3.98 -9.12 3.31
CA LEU A 105 4.86 -8.20 4.02
C LEU A 105 4.09 -7.39 5.08
N TYR A 106 2.88 -6.90 4.75
CA TYR A 106 2.03 -6.19 5.69
C TYR A 106 1.64 -7.06 6.89
N THR A 107 1.16 -8.26 6.61
CA THR A 107 0.77 -9.20 7.67
C THR A 107 1.96 -9.58 8.54
N ASN A 108 3.12 -9.83 7.94
CA ASN A 108 4.34 -10.09 8.69
C ASN A 108 4.74 -8.92 9.61
N ALA A 109 4.60 -7.67 9.16
CA ALA A 109 4.86 -6.50 10.00
C ALA A 109 3.87 -6.40 11.17
N CYS A 110 2.59 -6.75 10.96
CA CYS A 110 1.61 -6.86 12.05
C CYS A 110 2.05 -7.88 13.10
N LEU A 111 2.64 -9.02 12.68
CA LEU A 111 3.13 -10.05 13.61
C LEU A 111 4.26 -9.52 14.51
N PHE A 112 5.15 -8.70 13.97
CA PHE A 112 6.19 -8.06 14.76
C PHE A 112 5.64 -7.02 15.73
N ALA A 113 4.76 -6.13 15.24
CA ALA A 113 4.20 -5.06 16.06
C ALA A 113 3.32 -5.56 17.22
N LEU A 114 2.69 -6.72 17.05
CA LEU A 114 1.79 -7.32 18.03
C LEU A 114 2.38 -8.53 18.77
N GLU A 115 3.65 -8.86 18.50
CA GLU A 115 4.32 -10.03 19.09
C GLU A 115 3.54 -11.34 18.87
N ARG A 116 3.13 -11.58 17.60
CA ARG A 116 2.42 -12.80 17.18
C ARG A 116 3.27 -13.63 16.26
N GLU A 117 3.00 -14.93 16.20
CA GLU A 117 3.78 -15.86 15.37
C GLU A 117 3.08 -16.22 14.05
N VAL A 118 1.74 -16.13 14.01
CA VAL A 118 0.94 -16.52 12.85
C VAL A 118 -0.02 -15.41 12.45
N GLY A 119 -0.08 -15.16 11.14
CA GLY A 119 -1.06 -14.29 10.51
C GLY A 119 -1.88 -15.04 9.47
N VAL A 120 -3.08 -14.56 9.21
CA VAL A 120 -3.97 -15.07 8.18
C VAL A 120 -4.32 -13.92 7.25
N VAL A 121 -4.12 -14.13 5.96
CA VAL A 121 -4.59 -13.24 4.89
C VAL A 121 -5.81 -13.88 4.28
N VAL A 122 -6.92 -13.17 4.25
CA VAL A 122 -8.19 -13.62 3.68
C VAL A 122 -8.54 -12.73 2.49
N TYR A 123 -8.62 -13.30 1.31
CA TYR A 123 -9.16 -12.63 0.13
C TYR A 123 -10.64 -12.96 -0.02
N VAL A 124 -11.44 -11.93 -0.29
CA VAL A 124 -12.90 -12.06 -0.43
C VAL A 124 -13.37 -11.36 -1.69
N THR A 125 -14.15 -12.04 -2.50
CA THR A 125 -14.80 -11.47 -3.68
C THR A 125 -16.18 -10.89 -3.35
N PRO A 126 -16.76 -10.01 -4.19
CA PRO A 126 -18.08 -9.42 -3.97
C PRO A 126 -19.23 -10.46 -3.89
N ASP A 127 -19.07 -11.62 -4.54
CA ASP A 127 -20.02 -12.74 -4.50
C ASP A 127 -19.84 -13.68 -3.29
N GLY A 128 -18.90 -13.33 -2.37
CA GLY A 128 -18.68 -14.05 -1.12
C GLY A 128 -17.74 -15.26 -1.23
N GLN A 129 -17.12 -15.51 -2.38
CA GLN A 129 -16.06 -16.52 -2.44
C GLN A 129 -14.84 -16.03 -1.66
N GLN A 130 -14.10 -16.97 -1.07
CA GLN A 130 -12.92 -16.62 -0.27
C GLN A 130 -11.80 -17.64 -0.43
N THR A 131 -10.58 -17.16 -0.23
CA THR A 131 -9.40 -17.99 -0.05
C THR A 131 -8.53 -17.42 1.07
N GLN A 132 -7.77 -18.26 1.74
CA GLN A 132 -6.95 -17.86 2.87
C GLN A 132 -5.53 -18.41 2.77
N PHE A 133 -4.59 -17.61 3.26
CA PHE A 133 -3.19 -17.97 3.31
C PHE A 133 -2.62 -17.68 4.69
N PHE A 134 -1.73 -18.54 5.16
CA PHE A 134 -1.04 -18.38 6.43
C PHE A 134 0.32 -17.72 6.23
N VAL A 135 0.65 -16.80 7.14
CA VAL A 135 1.93 -16.09 7.17
C VAL A 135 2.59 -16.37 8.52
N GLY A 136 3.72 -17.03 8.50
CA GLY A 136 4.58 -17.16 9.68
C GLY A 136 5.46 -15.91 9.86
N LYS A 137 5.81 -15.61 11.10
CA LYS A 137 6.72 -14.52 11.44
C LYS A 137 8.12 -14.77 10.86
N SER A 138 8.65 -13.78 10.13
CA SER A 138 9.93 -13.87 9.42
C SER A 138 10.74 -12.60 9.55
N ASN A 139 11.91 -12.70 10.17
CA ASN A 139 12.85 -11.59 10.31
C ASN A 139 13.25 -11.00 8.95
N ARG A 140 13.49 -11.85 7.96
CA ARG A 140 13.88 -11.42 6.60
C ARG A 140 12.82 -10.54 5.94
N MET A 141 11.53 -10.91 6.07
CA MET A 141 10.42 -10.10 5.55
C MET A 141 10.30 -8.78 6.32
N PHE A 142 10.46 -8.82 7.63
CA PHE A 142 10.41 -7.62 8.46
C PHE A 142 11.55 -6.65 8.16
N GLU A 143 12.77 -7.13 8.02
CA GLU A 143 13.92 -6.30 7.59
C GLU A 143 13.68 -5.64 6.23
N GLN A 144 13.02 -6.31 5.32
CA GLN A 144 12.63 -5.73 4.02
C GLN A 144 11.65 -4.56 4.21
N VAL A 145 10.65 -4.69 5.08
CA VAL A 145 9.71 -3.61 5.41
C VAL A 145 10.44 -2.44 6.07
N VAL A 146 11.27 -2.70 7.07
CA VAL A 146 12.08 -1.66 7.76
C VAL A 146 12.98 -0.91 6.78
N ARG A 147 13.65 -1.63 5.89
CA ARG A 147 14.52 -1.02 4.87
C ARG A 147 13.73 -0.08 3.94
N ARG A 148 12.57 -0.50 3.47
CA ARG A 148 11.73 0.33 2.59
C ARG A 148 11.17 1.56 3.34
N ALA A 149 10.70 1.36 4.57
CA ALA A 149 10.22 2.44 5.42
C ALA A 149 11.33 3.47 5.72
N ARG A 150 12.56 3.01 5.97
CA ARG A 150 13.71 3.89 6.19
C ARG A 150 14.04 4.73 4.96
N ILE A 151 14.02 4.12 3.76
CA ILE A 151 14.22 4.85 2.51
C ILE A 151 13.15 5.93 2.33
N LEU A 152 11.87 5.59 2.54
CA LEU A 152 10.77 6.55 2.44
C LEU A 152 10.92 7.68 3.46
N SER A 153 11.24 7.37 4.72
CA SER A 153 11.49 8.34 5.78
C SER A 153 12.57 9.35 5.42
N ILE A 154 13.72 8.87 4.93
CA ILE A 154 14.84 9.73 4.49
C ILE A 154 14.39 10.66 3.35
N LEU A 155 13.72 10.11 2.33
CA LEU A 155 13.28 10.87 1.18
C LEU A 155 12.23 11.94 1.53
N LEU A 156 11.34 11.64 2.48
CA LEU A 156 10.38 12.61 3.02
C LEU A 156 11.09 13.71 3.81
N GLY A 157 12.04 13.36 4.67
CA GLY A 157 12.81 14.32 5.46
C GLY A 157 13.67 15.25 4.59
N GLU A 158 14.29 14.71 3.55
CA GLU A 158 15.11 15.48 2.59
C GLU A 158 14.28 16.17 1.50
N ARG A 159 12.98 15.93 1.44
CA ARG A 159 12.08 16.41 0.38
C ARG A 159 12.55 16.02 -1.03
N LYS A 160 13.08 14.82 -1.16
CA LYS A 160 13.55 14.25 -2.42
C LYS A 160 12.56 13.24 -2.97
N THR A 161 12.13 13.47 -4.20
CA THR A 161 11.25 12.53 -4.91
C THR A 161 12.00 11.20 -5.14
N PRO A 162 11.39 10.05 -4.76
CA PRO A 162 11.97 8.74 -5.01
C PRO A 162 12.21 8.46 -6.50
N VAL A 163 13.15 7.59 -6.81
CA VAL A 163 13.35 7.09 -8.18
C VAL A 163 12.11 6.35 -8.69
N ILE A 164 11.93 6.33 -10.02
CA ILE A 164 10.83 5.59 -10.64
C ILE A 164 11.14 4.10 -10.54
N GLU A 165 10.20 3.33 -9.98
CA GLU A 165 10.20 1.86 -9.96
C GLU A 165 9.05 1.39 -10.86
N PRO A 166 9.27 1.17 -12.18
CA PRO A 166 8.19 0.82 -13.11
C PRO A 166 7.57 -0.53 -12.74
N SER A 167 6.24 -0.57 -12.75
CA SER A 167 5.46 -1.79 -12.51
C SER A 167 4.15 -1.75 -13.30
N GLN A 168 3.48 -2.88 -13.40
CA GLN A 168 2.14 -2.95 -14.03
C GLN A 168 1.13 -2.01 -13.35
N TYR A 169 1.30 -1.70 -12.07
CA TYR A 169 0.41 -0.80 -11.33
C TYR A 169 0.57 0.67 -11.75
N CYS A 170 1.64 1.03 -12.46
CA CYS A 170 1.82 2.38 -12.98
C CYS A 170 0.73 2.77 -13.99
N LEU A 171 0.19 1.82 -14.74
CA LEU A 171 -0.85 2.07 -15.76
C LEU A 171 -2.15 2.63 -15.18
N THR A 172 -2.47 2.29 -13.93
CA THR A 172 -3.68 2.74 -13.22
C THR A 172 -3.38 3.71 -12.08
N CYS A 173 -2.11 4.11 -11.94
CA CYS A 173 -1.67 5.00 -10.87
C CYS A 173 -2.11 6.44 -11.17
N LYS A 174 -2.74 7.12 -10.19
CA LYS A 174 -3.14 8.52 -10.33
C LYS A 174 -1.97 9.48 -10.58
N TYR A 175 -0.76 9.12 -10.17
CA TYR A 175 0.47 9.89 -10.41
C TYR A 175 1.24 9.46 -11.67
N ASN A 176 0.64 8.65 -12.55
CA ASN A 176 1.30 8.19 -13.77
C ASN A 176 1.87 9.35 -14.60
N ASP A 177 1.07 10.38 -14.84
CA ASP A 177 1.46 11.58 -15.61
C ASP A 177 2.67 12.32 -15.01
N ARG A 178 2.82 12.30 -13.68
CA ARG A 178 3.99 12.89 -12.99
C ARG A 178 5.24 12.02 -13.10
N CYS A 179 5.06 10.72 -13.17
CA CYS A 179 6.17 9.79 -13.31
C CYS A 179 6.68 9.72 -14.74
N PHE A 180 5.78 9.86 -15.72
CA PHE A 180 6.07 9.71 -17.15
C PHE A 180 5.53 10.91 -17.96
N PRO A 181 6.05 12.12 -17.75
CA PRO A 181 5.49 13.35 -18.32
C PRO A 181 5.51 13.40 -19.86
N GLN A 182 6.37 12.60 -20.51
CA GLN A 182 6.55 12.63 -21.97
C GLN A 182 5.57 11.74 -22.75
N GLN A 183 4.71 11.00 -22.09
CA GLN A 183 3.76 10.11 -22.79
C GLN A 183 2.56 10.86 -23.40
N LYS A 184 2.40 12.16 -23.16
CA LYS A 184 1.28 12.96 -23.70
C LYS A 184 1.38 13.29 -25.19
N ASP A 185 2.59 13.24 -25.78
CA ASP A 185 2.82 13.71 -27.16
C ASP A 185 3.20 12.62 -28.17
N ASN A 186 3.21 11.36 -27.81
CA ASN A 186 3.66 10.34 -28.74
C ASN A 186 2.56 9.31 -29.05
N SER A 187 2.05 9.45 -30.28
CA SER A 187 1.38 8.40 -31.04
C SER A 187 2.11 7.03 -30.96
N PRO A 188 1.45 5.92 -31.35
CA PRO A 188 1.93 4.53 -31.18
C PRO A 188 3.27 4.17 -31.85
N GLN A 189 3.98 5.10 -32.46
CA GLN A 189 5.21 4.87 -33.19
C GLN A 189 6.43 4.49 -32.35
N LEU A 190 6.44 4.78 -31.04
CA LEU A 190 7.65 4.60 -30.21
C LEU A 190 7.96 3.14 -29.87
N LEU A 191 6.95 2.27 -29.84
CA LEU A 191 7.17 0.83 -29.61
C LEU A 191 7.69 0.12 -30.85
N GLU A 192 7.26 0.55 -32.05
CA GLU A 192 7.78 0.01 -33.32
C GLU A 192 9.25 0.41 -33.55
N ASP A 193 9.63 1.64 -33.16
CA ASP A 193 11.02 2.15 -33.28
C ASP A 193 11.97 1.52 -32.28
N LEU A 194 11.52 1.27 -31.04
CA LEU A 194 12.34 0.66 -29.99
C LEU A 194 12.64 -0.83 -30.25
N PHE A 195 11.75 -1.53 -30.94
CA PHE A 195 11.90 -2.96 -31.24
C PHE A 195 12.29 -3.27 -32.68
N GLY A 196 12.56 -2.24 -33.50
CA GLY A 196 13.02 -2.43 -34.87
C GLY A 196 11.98 -3.08 -35.80
N LEU A 197 10.70 -2.96 -35.50
CA LEU A 197 9.59 -3.52 -36.27
C LEU A 197 9.08 -2.60 -37.37
N GLY A 198 9.88 -1.60 -37.78
CA GLY A 198 9.61 -0.71 -38.86
C GLY A 198 9.49 -1.48 -40.19
N LYS A 199 8.40 -1.25 -40.88
CA LYS A 199 8.00 -1.90 -42.14
C LYS A 199 9.12 -1.95 -43.17
N LYS A 200 9.29 -3.15 -43.74
CA LYS A 200 9.85 -3.33 -45.10
C LYS A 200 8.84 -2.92 -46.16
#